data_8b9c631301838e247bbec58aa6fc1993
#
_entry.id   8b9c631301838e247bbec58aa6fc1993
#
_cell.length_a   1.000
_cell.length_b   1.000
_cell.length_c   1.000
_cell.angle_alpha   90.00
_cell.angle_beta   90.00
_cell.angle_gamma   90.00
#
_symmetry.space_group_name_H-M   'P 1'
#
loop_
_entity.id
_entity.type
_entity.pdbx_description
1 polymer ?
#
loop_
_entity_poly.entity_id
_entity_poly.type
_entity_poly.pdbx_seq_one_letter_code
_entity_poly.pdbx_strand_id
1 'polypeptide(L)'
;VYNKDQYLTLVNNSDDLIFLDGLCIAQAGPVSVTKPSGWMLHTDMKEIPLFMMCWEFPGTGTEYPIQPGERQTIAINAINHTNSEVGVPASLDLSSVEWAFWDPILTGSQISAGVKPLNLVWRGTGFSYLFSMNGPTILLFRPKTDLREWIANPDHIQKEPESFNTLKYLHIPADWVLDIANFVSSTSTVAYTPVSY
;
A
#
# COMPACT_ATOMS: atom_id res chain seq x y z
N VAL A 1 16.63 1.97 13.71
CA VAL A 1 15.81 1.20 12.74
C VAL A 1 16.09 1.77 11.37
N TYR A 2 16.42 0.91 10.40
CA TYR A 2 16.64 1.31 9.04
C TYR A 2 15.28 1.50 8.33
N ASN A 3 15.05 2.65 7.72
CA ASN A 3 13.73 3.00 7.18
C ASN A 3 13.28 2.15 5.98
N LYS A 4 14.20 1.42 5.35
CA LYS A 4 13.88 0.49 4.25
C LYS A 4 13.61 -0.94 4.69
N ASP A 5 13.70 -1.25 6.00
CA ASP A 5 13.32 -2.54 6.58
C ASP A 5 11.78 -2.73 6.67
N GLN A 6 11.02 -1.91 5.95
CA GLN A 6 9.57 -1.98 5.96
C GLN A 6 9.06 -3.12 5.07
N TYR A 7 8.12 -3.88 5.59
CA TYR A 7 7.45 -4.95 4.87
C TYR A 7 6.01 -5.15 5.38
N LEU A 8 5.20 -5.82 4.61
CA LEU A 8 3.89 -6.35 5.00
C LEU A 8 3.91 -7.86 4.91
N THR A 9 3.12 -8.50 5.74
CA THR A 9 2.84 -9.93 5.61
C THR A 9 1.34 -10.13 5.47
N LEU A 10 0.92 -10.70 4.35
CA LEU A 10 -0.43 -11.19 4.15
C LEU A 10 -0.55 -12.60 4.71
N VAL A 11 -1.65 -12.88 5.35
CA VAL A 11 -1.97 -14.21 5.90
C VAL A 11 -3.34 -14.61 5.39
N ASN A 12 -3.45 -15.78 4.79
CA ASN A 12 -4.76 -16.35 4.52
C ASN A 12 -5.29 -16.97 5.82
N ASN A 13 -6.16 -16.24 6.51
CA ASN A 13 -6.79 -16.67 7.75
C ASN A 13 -8.18 -17.31 7.54
N SER A 14 -8.56 -17.60 6.29
CA SER A 14 -9.75 -18.36 5.94
C SER A 14 -9.45 -19.86 5.85
N ASP A 15 -10.50 -20.66 5.74
CA ASP A 15 -10.41 -22.11 5.51
C ASP A 15 -10.30 -22.47 4.02
N ASP A 16 -10.38 -21.48 3.14
CA ASP A 16 -10.38 -21.66 1.68
C ASP A 16 -9.05 -21.28 1.04
N LEU A 17 -8.75 -21.93 -0.09
CA LEU A 17 -7.69 -21.47 -1.01
C LEU A 17 -8.11 -20.14 -1.62
N ILE A 18 -7.27 -19.13 -1.50
CA ILE A 18 -7.46 -17.84 -2.16
C ILE A 18 -6.36 -17.57 -3.17
N PHE A 19 -6.60 -16.64 -4.09
CA PHE A 19 -5.61 -16.21 -5.09
C PHE A 19 -5.28 -14.73 -4.91
N LEU A 20 -3.99 -14.42 -4.97
CA LEU A 20 -3.51 -13.03 -4.86
C LEU A 20 -3.70 -12.23 -6.15
N ASP A 21 -3.84 -12.89 -7.28
CA ASP A 21 -4.00 -12.28 -8.61
C ASP A 21 -5.03 -11.15 -8.60
N GLY A 22 -4.63 -9.96 -9.07
CA GLY A 22 -5.48 -8.77 -9.11
C GLY A 22 -5.85 -8.17 -7.75
N LEU A 23 -5.31 -8.70 -6.64
CA LEU A 23 -5.44 -8.10 -5.33
C LEU A 23 -4.57 -6.84 -5.27
N CYS A 24 -5.06 -5.78 -4.66
CA CYS A 24 -4.37 -4.50 -4.62
C CYS A 24 -4.01 -4.09 -3.20
N ILE A 25 -2.86 -3.40 -3.08
CA ILE A 25 -2.38 -2.79 -1.84
C ILE A 25 -2.13 -1.31 -2.09
N ALA A 26 -2.60 -0.46 -1.19
CA ALA A 26 -2.35 0.97 -1.22
C ALA A 26 -2.32 1.58 0.18
N GLN A 27 -1.83 2.81 0.29
CA GLN A 27 -2.01 3.63 1.47
C GLN A 27 -3.19 4.56 1.26
N ALA A 28 -4.10 4.65 2.22
CA ALA A 28 -5.12 5.69 2.22
C ALA A 28 -4.53 7.02 2.70
N GLY A 29 -5.06 8.12 2.19
CA GLY A 29 -4.60 9.45 2.54
C GLY A 29 -5.69 10.52 2.40
N PRO A 30 -5.40 11.73 2.83
CA PRO A 30 -4.26 12.12 3.64
C PRO A 30 -4.40 11.64 5.09
N VAL A 31 -3.28 11.35 5.71
CA VAL A 31 -3.22 11.07 7.14
C VAL A 31 -2.92 12.35 7.89
N SER A 32 -3.70 12.66 8.91
CA SER A 32 -3.46 13.78 9.81
C SER A 32 -3.53 13.32 11.25
N VAL A 33 -2.58 13.77 12.06
CA VAL A 33 -2.55 13.49 13.50
C VAL A 33 -3.23 14.59 14.34
N THR A 34 -3.64 15.69 13.72
CA THR A 34 -4.12 16.89 14.43
C THR A 34 -5.54 17.30 14.09
N LYS A 35 -6.05 16.95 12.92
CA LYS A 35 -7.39 17.31 12.46
C LYS A 35 -7.90 16.35 11.39
N PRO A 36 -9.22 16.21 11.21
CA PRO A 36 -9.79 15.48 10.09
C PRO A 36 -9.31 16.04 8.75
N SER A 37 -9.21 15.18 7.74
CA SER A 37 -8.97 15.63 6.37
C SER A 37 -10.21 16.31 5.78
N GLY A 38 -10.02 17.08 4.70
CA GLY A 38 -11.14 17.70 3.99
C GLY A 38 -12.19 16.70 3.54
N TRP A 39 -11.80 15.49 3.13
CA TRP A 39 -12.78 14.45 2.77
C TRP A 39 -13.58 13.94 3.96
N MET A 40 -12.96 13.74 5.12
CA MET A 40 -13.67 13.30 6.34
C MET A 40 -14.72 14.30 6.78
N LEU A 41 -14.51 15.58 6.46
CA LEU A 41 -15.46 16.65 6.80
C LEU A 41 -16.64 16.75 5.82
N HIS A 42 -16.47 16.29 4.58
CA HIS A 42 -17.40 16.57 3.49
C HIS A 42 -18.01 15.34 2.82
N THR A 43 -17.58 14.13 3.18
CA THR A 43 -18.07 12.91 2.53
C THR A 43 -18.59 11.89 3.53
N ASP A 44 -19.43 11.00 3.05
CA ASP A 44 -19.93 9.84 3.79
C ASP A 44 -18.99 8.62 3.66
N MET A 45 -17.77 8.87 3.20
CA MET A 45 -16.71 7.86 3.03
C MET A 45 -17.09 6.66 2.14
N LYS A 46 -17.95 6.90 1.14
CA LYS A 46 -18.23 5.88 0.10
C LYS A 46 -17.04 5.61 -0.80
N GLU A 47 -16.12 6.55 -0.87
CA GLU A 47 -14.87 6.45 -1.62
C GLU A 47 -13.69 6.71 -0.71
N ILE A 48 -12.60 6.00 -0.96
CA ILE A 48 -11.37 6.10 -0.19
C ILE A 48 -10.27 6.69 -1.06
N PRO A 49 -9.69 7.84 -0.67
CA PRO A 49 -8.57 8.44 -1.37
C PRO A 49 -7.29 7.64 -1.15
N LEU A 50 -6.63 7.20 -2.21
CA LEU A 50 -5.34 6.52 -2.17
C LEU A 50 -4.20 7.52 -2.27
N PHE A 51 -3.18 7.33 -1.44
CA PHE A 51 -2.02 8.20 -1.35
C PHE A 51 -0.83 7.61 -2.10
N MET A 52 -0.18 8.42 -2.91
CA MET A 52 1.06 8.16 -3.65
C MET A 52 0.95 7.06 -4.70
N MET A 53 0.76 5.80 -4.32
CA MET A 53 0.88 4.65 -5.23
C MET A 53 -0.14 3.57 -4.91
N CYS A 54 -0.57 2.88 -5.96
CA CYS A 54 -1.39 1.68 -5.88
C CYS A 54 -0.66 0.52 -6.55
N TRP A 55 -0.61 -0.60 -5.87
CA TRP A 55 0.09 -1.81 -6.27
C TRP A 55 -0.88 -2.96 -6.45
N GLU A 56 -0.68 -3.76 -7.48
CA GLU A 56 -1.49 -4.92 -7.81
C GLU A 56 -0.63 -6.18 -7.88
N PHE A 57 -1.08 -7.27 -7.30
CA PHE A 57 -0.48 -8.57 -7.57
C PHE A 57 -0.68 -8.95 -9.02
N PRO A 58 0.38 -9.37 -9.73
CA PRO A 58 0.25 -9.83 -11.11
C PRO A 58 -0.60 -11.10 -11.20
N GLY A 59 -0.92 -11.51 -12.43
CA GLY A 59 -1.63 -12.75 -12.72
C GLY A 59 -3.00 -12.52 -13.35
N THR A 60 -3.61 -13.60 -13.78
CA THR A 60 -4.87 -13.59 -14.54
C THR A 60 -6.03 -14.25 -13.79
N GLY A 61 -5.82 -14.57 -12.49
CA GLY A 61 -6.87 -15.05 -11.60
C GLY A 61 -6.54 -16.30 -10.78
N THR A 62 -5.58 -17.12 -11.19
CA THR A 62 -5.26 -18.40 -10.52
C THR A 62 -3.77 -18.75 -10.49
N GLU A 63 -2.90 -17.77 -10.71
CA GLU A 63 -1.46 -18.02 -10.81
C GLU A 63 -0.75 -18.02 -9.46
N TYR A 64 -1.30 -17.27 -8.48
CA TYR A 64 -0.67 -17.07 -7.18
C TYR A 64 -1.60 -17.50 -6.04
N PRO A 65 -1.76 -18.82 -5.83
CA PRO A 65 -2.57 -19.34 -4.73
C PRO A 65 -1.88 -19.09 -3.38
N ILE A 66 -2.69 -18.88 -2.34
CA ILE A 66 -2.27 -18.86 -0.95
C ILE A 66 -3.17 -19.79 -0.14
N GLN A 67 -2.59 -20.82 0.44
CA GLN A 67 -3.29 -21.84 1.21
C GLN A 67 -3.79 -21.29 2.57
N PRO A 68 -4.79 -21.92 3.19
CA PRO A 68 -5.16 -21.63 4.58
C PRO A 68 -3.95 -21.62 5.52
N GLY A 69 -3.76 -20.55 6.28
CA GLY A 69 -2.65 -20.35 7.20
C GLY A 69 -1.32 -19.96 6.56
N GLU A 70 -1.22 -19.97 5.24
CA GLU A 70 -0.02 -19.54 4.52
C GLU A 70 0.20 -18.04 4.63
N ARG A 71 1.46 -17.63 4.50
CA ARG A 71 1.92 -16.25 4.60
C ARG A 71 2.70 -15.87 3.36
N GLN A 72 2.53 -14.62 2.93
CA GLN A 72 3.28 -14.00 1.84
C GLN A 72 3.81 -12.65 2.30
N THR A 73 5.10 -12.44 2.20
CA THR A 73 5.77 -11.20 2.64
C THR A 73 6.08 -10.32 1.45
N ILE A 74 5.78 -9.04 1.57
CA ILE A 74 6.01 -8.02 0.54
C ILE A 74 6.93 -6.95 1.13
N ALA A 75 8.14 -6.80 0.63
CA ALA A 75 9.11 -5.82 1.11
C ALA A 75 9.08 -4.51 0.30
N ILE A 76 9.35 -3.40 0.96
CA ILE A 76 9.58 -2.10 0.30
C ILE A 76 10.90 -2.12 -0.47
N ASN A 77 11.92 -2.76 0.08
CA ASN A 77 13.24 -2.89 -0.53
C ASN A 77 13.74 -4.33 -0.27
N ALA A 78 13.62 -5.18 -1.28
CA ALA A 78 13.80 -6.62 -1.14
C ALA A 78 15.24 -7.05 -1.37
N ILE A 79 16.15 -6.60 -0.50
CA ILE A 79 17.57 -6.97 -0.46
C ILE A 79 18.03 -7.32 0.95
N ASN A 80 19.24 -7.81 1.08
CA ASN A 80 19.85 -8.04 2.39
C ASN A 80 20.36 -6.72 2.98
N HIS A 81 19.66 -6.18 3.97
CA HIS A 81 20.06 -4.97 4.69
C HIS A 81 21.01 -5.24 5.87
N THR A 82 21.31 -6.49 6.19
CA THR A 82 22.32 -6.82 7.23
C THR A 82 23.74 -6.59 6.72
N ASN A 83 23.92 -6.45 5.40
CA ASN A 83 25.17 -6.07 4.79
C ASN A 83 25.54 -4.63 5.20
N SER A 84 26.71 -4.43 5.78
CA SER A 84 27.21 -3.13 6.27
C SER A 84 27.33 -2.04 5.19
N GLU A 85 27.33 -2.42 3.91
CA GLU A 85 27.40 -1.47 2.79
C GLU A 85 26.03 -0.84 2.47
N VAL A 86 24.93 -1.47 2.84
CA VAL A 86 23.57 -1.04 2.46
C VAL A 86 22.63 -0.80 3.63
N GLY A 87 22.95 -1.27 4.82
CA GLY A 87 22.10 -1.17 6.00
C GLY A 87 22.85 -0.85 7.27
N VAL A 88 22.25 -1.21 8.38
CA VAL A 88 22.80 -1.10 9.72
C VAL A 88 22.81 -2.48 10.40
N PRO A 89 23.67 -2.73 11.39
CA PRO A 89 23.84 -4.08 11.98
C PRO A 89 22.58 -4.76 12.50
N ALA A 90 21.54 -4.00 12.84
CA ALA A 90 20.27 -4.53 13.34
C ALA A 90 19.16 -4.59 12.26
N SER A 91 19.55 -4.46 11.00
CA SER A 91 18.61 -4.53 9.87
C SER A 91 18.22 -5.96 9.52
N LEU A 92 17.23 -6.10 8.63
CA LEU A 92 16.69 -7.38 8.22
C LEU A 92 17.30 -7.85 6.89
N ASP A 93 17.35 -9.16 6.70
CA ASP A 93 17.54 -9.76 5.39
C ASP A 93 16.17 -9.97 4.73
N LEU A 94 15.86 -9.14 3.74
CA LEU A 94 14.62 -9.21 2.96
C LEU A 94 14.86 -9.72 1.54
N SER A 95 16.04 -10.31 1.26
CA SER A 95 16.44 -10.75 -0.09
C SER A 95 15.70 -11.99 -0.59
N SER A 96 15.01 -12.70 0.30
CA SER A 96 14.31 -13.96 -0.02
C SER A 96 12.80 -13.93 0.24
N VAL A 97 12.22 -12.72 0.41
CA VAL A 97 10.77 -12.57 0.52
C VAL A 97 10.09 -12.92 -0.81
N GLU A 98 8.79 -13.19 -0.79
CA GLU A 98 8.03 -13.59 -1.97
C GLU A 98 7.83 -12.43 -2.95
N TRP A 99 7.60 -11.20 -2.42
CA TRP A 99 7.16 -10.05 -3.19
C TRP A 99 7.90 -8.76 -2.81
N ALA A 100 7.89 -7.81 -3.74
CA ALA A 100 8.43 -6.47 -3.50
C ALA A 100 7.52 -5.37 -4.09
N PHE A 101 7.41 -4.25 -3.39
CA PHE A 101 6.91 -2.99 -3.91
C PHE A 101 8.01 -2.36 -4.78
N TRP A 102 8.22 -2.92 -5.95
CA TRP A 102 9.31 -2.51 -6.82
C TRP A 102 8.84 -2.24 -8.25
N ASP A 103 9.31 -1.14 -8.81
CA ASP A 103 9.16 -0.75 -10.20
C ASP A 103 10.43 -0.01 -10.62
N PRO A 104 10.93 -0.17 -11.87
CA PRO A 104 12.16 0.48 -12.34
C PRO A 104 12.12 2.01 -12.30
N ILE A 105 10.96 2.64 -12.22
CA ILE A 105 10.82 4.09 -12.06
C ILE A 105 11.18 4.57 -10.65
N LEU A 106 11.18 3.68 -9.66
CA LEU A 106 11.42 4.05 -8.26
C LEU A 106 12.92 4.24 -8.01
N THR A 107 13.27 5.40 -7.46
CA THR A 107 14.64 5.69 -7.06
C THR A 107 14.96 5.11 -5.69
N GLY A 108 16.11 4.45 -5.59
CA GLY A 108 16.61 3.88 -4.32
C GLY A 108 15.84 2.68 -3.81
N SER A 109 14.98 2.06 -4.62
CA SER A 109 14.39 0.76 -4.36
C SER A 109 15.16 -0.33 -5.12
N GLN A 110 15.35 -1.46 -4.50
CA GLN A 110 16.11 -2.60 -5.04
C GLN A 110 15.34 -3.90 -4.81
N ILE A 111 15.59 -4.86 -5.69
CA ILE A 111 14.96 -6.19 -5.63
C ILE A 111 16.02 -7.25 -5.90
N SER A 112 16.04 -8.29 -5.08
CA SER A 112 16.91 -9.45 -5.26
C SER A 112 16.37 -10.39 -6.32
N ALA A 113 17.27 -11.16 -6.93
CA ALA A 113 16.89 -12.18 -7.88
C ALA A 113 15.94 -13.22 -7.25
N GLY A 114 14.86 -13.53 -7.95
CA GLY A 114 13.85 -14.49 -7.49
C GLY A 114 12.68 -13.86 -6.70
N VAL A 115 12.82 -12.67 -6.18
CA VAL A 115 11.68 -11.93 -5.59
C VAL A 115 10.80 -11.39 -6.72
N LYS A 116 9.48 -11.53 -6.59
CA LYS A 116 8.51 -11.06 -7.60
C LYS A 116 8.11 -9.61 -7.33
N PRO A 117 8.16 -8.72 -8.32
CA PRO A 117 7.63 -7.36 -8.16
C PRO A 117 6.09 -7.37 -8.23
N LEU A 118 5.47 -6.48 -7.45
CA LEU A 118 4.09 -6.08 -7.70
C LEU A 118 4.03 -5.12 -8.91
N ASN A 119 2.88 -5.06 -9.58
CA ASN A 119 2.62 -4.09 -10.62
C ASN A 119 2.29 -2.73 -10.01
N LEU A 120 3.05 -1.68 -10.34
CA LEU A 120 2.68 -0.31 -10.02
C LEU A 120 1.59 0.15 -11.00
N VAL A 121 0.32 0.10 -10.58
CA VAL A 121 -0.82 0.39 -11.46
C VAL A 121 -1.25 1.85 -11.44
N TRP A 122 -0.96 2.57 -10.37
CA TRP A 122 -1.17 4.02 -10.30
C TRP A 122 -0.06 4.69 -9.49
N ARG A 123 0.37 5.85 -9.98
CA ARG A 123 1.34 6.71 -9.32
C ARG A 123 0.87 8.16 -9.36
N GLY A 124 0.50 8.71 -8.21
CA GLY A 124 0.10 10.11 -8.09
C GLY A 124 1.31 11.04 -8.14
N THR A 125 2.26 10.86 -7.23
CA THR A 125 3.46 11.70 -7.13
C THR A 125 4.64 10.90 -6.58
N GLY A 126 5.85 11.42 -6.82
CA GLY A 126 7.08 10.86 -6.27
C GLY A 126 7.67 9.69 -7.07
N PHE A 127 8.91 9.39 -6.75
CA PHE A 127 9.72 8.32 -7.33
C PHE A 127 10.33 7.42 -6.25
N SER A 128 9.77 7.47 -5.04
CA SER A 128 10.17 6.64 -3.91
C SER A 128 8.93 6.17 -3.18
N TYR A 129 8.92 4.92 -2.76
CA TYR A 129 7.81 4.34 -1.99
C TYR A 129 8.31 3.88 -0.62
N LEU A 130 7.65 4.37 0.40
CA LEU A 130 7.82 3.96 1.79
C LEU A 130 6.45 4.04 2.48
N PHE A 131 6.22 3.21 3.46
CA PHE A 131 5.05 3.42 4.32
C PHE A 131 5.25 4.68 5.16
N SER A 132 4.21 5.51 5.21
CA SER A 132 4.23 6.71 6.03
C SER A 132 4.55 6.37 7.49
N MET A 133 5.46 7.13 8.10
CA MET A 133 5.74 6.99 9.54
C MET A 133 4.75 7.77 10.43
N ASN A 134 3.85 8.51 9.83
CA ASN A 134 2.89 9.38 10.51
C ASN A 134 1.50 8.74 10.65
N GLY A 135 1.44 7.44 10.87
CA GLY A 135 0.17 6.73 11.01
C GLY A 135 -0.46 6.35 9.65
N PRO A 136 0.18 5.48 8.86
CA PRO A 136 -0.42 5.04 7.60
C PRO A 136 -1.65 4.18 7.85
N THR A 137 -2.61 4.29 6.96
CA THR A 137 -3.68 3.30 6.76
C THR A 137 -3.31 2.50 5.53
N ILE A 138 -3.04 1.21 5.71
CA ILE A 138 -2.80 0.29 4.59
C ILE A 138 -4.12 -0.38 4.25
N LEU A 139 -4.46 -0.38 2.98
CA LEU A 139 -5.65 -1.02 2.43
C LEU A 139 -5.27 -2.24 1.63
N LEU A 140 -6.02 -3.31 1.83
CA LEU A 140 -6.07 -4.46 0.95
C LEU A 140 -7.44 -4.43 0.27
N PHE A 141 -7.48 -4.43 -1.06
CA PHE A 141 -8.74 -4.33 -1.78
C PHE A 141 -8.72 -5.12 -3.08
N ARG A 142 -9.90 -5.46 -3.57
CA ARG A 142 -10.08 -6.12 -4.86
C ARG A 142 -11.03 -5.29 -5.74
N PRO A 143 -10.54 -4.78 -6.87
CA PRO A 143 -11.39 -4.08 -7.81
C PRO A 143 -12.54 -4.97 -8.31
N LYS A 144 -13.74 -4.39 -8.40
CA LYS A 144 -14.94 -5.07 -8.95
C LYS A 144 -15.16 -4.74 -10.43
N THR A 145 -14.32 -3.87 -10.97
CA THR A 145 -14.30 -3.46 -12.39
C THR A 145 -12.86 -3.45 -12.88
N ASP A 146 -12.63 -3.22 -14.16
CA ASP A 146 -11.28 -3.05 -14.69
C ASP A 146 -10.62 -1.83 -14.01
N LEU A 147 -9.54 -2.09 -13.26
CA LEU A 147 -8.84 -1.06 -12.50
C LEU A 147 -8.14 -0.04 -13.42
N ARG A 148 -7.71 -0.46 -14.59
CA ARG A 148 -7.01 0.42 -15.54
C ARG A 148 -7.99 1.40 -16.19
N GLU A 149 -9.20 0.93 -16.52
CA GLU A 149 -10.29 1.80 -16.99
C GLU A 149 -10.72 2.76 -15.86
N TRP A 150 -10.80 2.27 -14.62
CA TRP A 150 -11.11 3.11 -13.47
C TRP A 150 -10.10 4.25 -13.29
N ILE A 151 -8.81 3.93 -13.32
CA ILE A 151 -7.70 4.90 -13.18
C ILE A 151 -7.67 5.90 -14.35
N ALA A 152 -8.06 5.47 -15.55
CA ALA A 152 -8.08 6.34 -16.73
C ALA A 152 -9.17 7.44 -16.66
N ASN A 153 -10.18 7.27 -15.81
CA ASN A 153 -11.21 8.28 -15.61
C ASN A 153 -10.70 9.39 -14.69
N PRO A 154 -10.55 10.65 -15.17
CA PRO A 154 -10.03 11.76 -14.39
C PRO A 154 -10.92 12.14 -13.19
N ASP A 155 -12.20 11.80 -13.21
CA ASP A 155 -13.14 12.09 -12.12
C ASP A 155 -12.79 11.30 -10.84
N HIS A 156 -12.10 10.17 -10.98
CA HIS A 156 -11.63 9.39 -9.84
C HIS A 156 -10.30 9.89 -9.26
N ILE A 157 -9.69 10.93 -9.86
CA ILE A 157 -8.42 11.50 -9.40
C ILE A 157 -8.65 12.92 -8.92
N GLN A 158 -8.76 13.08 -7.61
CA GLN A 158 -9.21 14.33 -7.00
C GLN A 158 -8.15 14.93 -6.08
N LYS A 159 -8.24 16.23 -5.88
CA LYS A 159 -7.46 16.97 -4.90
C LYS A 159 -8.25 17.04 -3.58
N GLU A 160 -7.56 16.98 -2.45
CA GLU A 160 -8.19 17.14 -1.15
C GLU A 160 -8.92 18.49 -1.07
N PRO A 161 -10.23 18.49 -0.67
CA PRO A 161 -10.99 19.71 -0.49
C PRO A 161 -10.32 20.63 0.55
N GLU A 162 -10.36 21.94 0.30
CA GLU A 162 -9.84 22.98 1.19
C GLU A 162 -8.33 22.88 1.50
N SER A 163 -7.63 21.97 0.89
CA SER A 163 -6.18 21.83 1.07
C SER A 163 -5.41 22.77 0.18
N PHE A 164 -4.38 23.42 0.72
CA PHE A 164 -3.37 24.16 -0.07
C PHE A 164 -2.42 23.24 -0.84
N ASN A 165 -2.40 21.97 -0.49
CA ASN A 165 -1.63 20.95 -1.14
C ASN A 165 -2.20 20.69 -2.56
N THR A 166 -1.32 20.47 -3.54
CA THR A 166 -1.67 20.17 -4.94
C THR A 166 -1.65 18.68 -5.26
N LEU A 167 -1.44 17.83 -4.27
CA LEU A 167 -1.42 16.39 -4.45
C LEU A 167 -2.78 15.89 -4.93
N LYS A 168 -2.73 14.90 -5.80
CA LYS A 168 -3.91 14.19 -6.30
C LYS A 168 -3.95 12.80 -5.72
N TYR A 169 -5.14 12.33 -5.47
CA TYR A 169 -5.45 11.05 -4.87
C TYR A 169 -6.37 10.28 -5.81
N LEU A 170 -6.07 9.01 -6.03
CA LEU A 170 -6.99 8.11 -6.71
C LEU A 170 -8.07 7.69 -5.71
N HIS A 171 -9.31 7.88 -6.05
CA HIS A 171 -10.45 7.43 -5.25
C HIS A 171 -10.90 6.05 -5.69
N ILE A 172 -11.07 5.14 -4.73
CA ILE A 172 -11.66 3.83 -4.95
C ILE A 172 -12.95 3.68 -4.14
N PRO A 173 -13.94 2.91 -4.62
CA PRO A 173 -15.12 2.58 -3.83
C PRO A 173 -14.75 1.85 -2.54
N ALA A 174 -15.37 2.24 -1.42
CA ALA A 174 -15.12 1.62 -0.13
C ALA A 174 -15.51 0.14 -0.09
N ASP A 175 -16.48 -0.27 -0.89
CA ASP A 175 -16.93 -1.65 -1.00
C ASP A 175 -15.99 -2.59 -1.77
N TRP A 176 -14.87 -2.06 -2.31
CA TRP A 176 -13.77 -2.87 -2.84
C TRP A 176 -12.81 -3.34 -1.76
N VAL A 177 -12.82 -2.68 -0.59
CA VAL A 177 -11.87 -2.95 0.50
C VAL A 177 -12.20 -4.26 1.18
N LEU A 178 -11.18 -5.07 1.39
CA LEU A 178 -11.24 -6.38 2.04
C LEU A 178 -10.68 -6.33 3.45
N ASP A 179 -9.61 -5.53 3.66
CA ASP A 179 -8.94 -5.42 4.95
C ASP A 179 -8.23 -4.08 5.10
N ILE A 180 -8.06 -3.64 6.35
CA ILE A 180 -7.46 -2.36 6.70
C ILE A 180 -6.53 -2.52 7.90
N ALA A 181 -5.31 -2.00 7.77
CA ALA A 181 -4.39 -1.87 8.90
C ALA A 181 -4.09 -0.39 9.18
N ASN A 182 -4.53 0.09 10.32
CA ASN A 182 -4.23 1.44 10.81
C ASN A 182 -3.04 1.41 11.76
N PHE A 183 -1.99 2.14 11.44
CA PHE A 183 -0.81 2.29 12.29
C PHE A 183 -0.88 3.64 12.99
N VAL A 184 -1.07 3.64 14.29
CA VAL A 184 -1.12 4.85 15.11
C VAL A 184 0.01 4.88 16.13
N SER A 185 0.57 6.06 16.36
CA SER A 185 1.59 6.22 17.37
C SER A 185 1.01 6.02 18.77
N SER A 186 1.69 5.26 19.62
CA SER A 186 1.28 5.00 21.02
C SER A 186 1.29 6.25 21.91
N THR A 187 1.89 7.35 21.45
CA THR A 187 2.14 8.55 22.29
C THR A 187 1.24 9.71 21.98
N SER A 188 0.33 9.60 21.04
CA SER A 188 -0.38 10.77 20.58
C SER A 188 -1.85 10.56 20.34
N THR A 189 -2.50 11.63 20.50
CA THR A 189 -3.75 12.04 19.84
C THR A 189 -4.14 11.11 18.71
N VAL A 190 -5.38 10.74 18.71
CA VAL A 190 -6.04 9.94 17.66
C VAL A 190 -5.61 10.47 16.30
N ALA A 191 -4.90 9.63 15.54
CA ALA A 191 -4.64 9.93 14.15
C ALA A 191 -5.99 9.88 13.41
N TYR A 192 -6.29 10.93 12.67
CA TYR A 192 -7.44 10.95 11.80
C TYR A 192 -7.09 10.19 10.53
N THR A 193 -7.50 8.94 10.47
CA THR A 193 -7.34 8.11 9.28
C THR A 193 -8.57 8.24 8.39
N PRO A 194 -8.41 8.17 7.06
CA PRO A 194 -9.55 8.30 6.15
C PRO A 194 -10.51 7.10 6.20
N VAL A 195 -10.11 6.03 6.86
CA VAL A 195 -10.94 4.83 7.01
C VAL A 195 -10.92 4.42 8.47
N SER A 196 -12.10 4.39 9.07
CA SER A 196 -12.32 3.84 10.41
C SER A 196 -13.38 2.74 10.35
N TYR A 197 -13.19 1.68 11.10
CA TYR A 197 -14.25 0.72 11.38
C TYR A 197 -15.21 1.28 12.41
#